data_9145cb89a1ed582f9e3d0353479ff7e9
#
_entry.id   9145cb89a1ed582f9e3d0353479ff7e9
#
_cell.length_a   1.000
_cell.length_b   1.000
_cell.length_c   1.000
_cell.angle_alpha   90.00
_cell.angle_beta   90.00
_cell.angle_gamma   90.00
#
_symmetry.space_group_name_H-M   'P 1'
#
loop_
_entity.id
_entity.type
_entity.pdbx_description
1 polymer ?
#
loop_
_entity_poly.entity_id
_entity_poly.type
_entity_poly.pdbx_seq_one_letter_code
_entity_poly.pdbx_strand_id
1 'polypeptide(L)'
;MNSASVPQGMDLANRRAWQTADAVHRFRQEGWTDPGEAAAVSLVAPEARGAPILDIGVGAGRTVPLLTAISQDYTAVDYTPALVALCRQRHPTRRILHMDARDLSAFADAAFGLVVFSYNGIDAVGYDDRMTVLREVNRVLRPGGLFVVSTHNRTGPGFGERPLSWFRFTPNPLRMGWRVLNAVRSLPDVVHYLHNRRLHYDGPGYSVRTAAAHHFGIVIVYATMQEQERELAETGFQCEAVFSNDDGRRLAEGEDLSGTWWFHFVARKTASPAAGA
;
A
#
# COMPACT_ATOMS: atom_id res chain seq x y z
N MET A 1 -26.10 -13.59 6.15
CA MET A 1 -25.22 -12.73 6.94
C MET A 1 -25.08 -11.42 6.18
N ASN A 2 -25.59 -10.30 6.72
CA ASN A 2 -25.48 -9.00 6.05
C ASN A 2 -24.00 -8.63 5.95
N SER A 3 -23.43 -8.62 4.75
CA SER A 3 -22.17 -7.93 4.51
C SER A 3 -22.44 -6.44 4.69
N ALA A 4 -22.02 -5.89 5.82
CA ALA A 4 -21.99 -4.45 5.98
C ALA A 4 -21.03 -3.92 4.91
N SER A 5 -21.57 -3.29 3.86
CA SER A 5 -20.78 -2.71 2.78
C SER A 5 -19.87 -1.63 3.35
N VAL A 6 -18.59 -1.69 2.98
CA VAL A 6 -17.61 -0.64 3.28
C VAL A 6 -18.17 0.71 2.83
N PRO A 7 -18.06 1.79 3.62
CA PRO A 7 -18.66 3.08 3.30
C PRO A 7 -18.22 3.57 1.91
N GLN A 8 -19.18 3.80 1.03
CA GLN A 8 -18.94 4.45 -0.25
C GLN A 8 -18.33 5.84 -0.02
N GLY A 9 -17.25 6.16 -0.72
CA GLY A 9 -16.60 7.49 -0.63
C GLY A 9 -15.13 7.47 -0.22
N MET A 10 -14.56 6.33 0.19
CA MET A 10 -13.15 6.19 0.50
C MET A 10 -12.27 6.51 -0.73
N ASP A 11 -12.60 5.93 -1.90
CA ASP A 11 -11.88 6.19 -3.16
C ASP A 11 -11.90 7.68 -3.53
N LEU A 12 -13.04 8.35 -3.38
CA LEU A 12 -13.16 9.78 -3.67
C LEU A 12 -12.32 10.65 -2.72
N ALA A 13 -12.30 10.32 -1.43
CA ALA A 13 -11.49 11.02 -0.43
C ALA A 13 -10.00 10.88 -0.76
N ASN A 14 -9.57 9.67 -1.06
CA ASN A 14 -8.18 9.35 -1.37
C ASN A 14 -7.72 9.99 -2.68
N ARG A 15 -8.52 9.93 -3.76
CA ARG A 15 -8.20 10.61 -5.03
C ARG A 15 -8.00 12.12 -4.86
N ARG A 16 -8.82 12.78 -4.02
CA ARG A 16 -8.64 14.21 -3.72
C ARG A 16 -7.33 14.48 -2.98
N ALA A 17 -6.99 13.64 -1.99
CA ALA A 17 -5.77 13.79 -1.21
C ALA A 17 -4.51 13.60 -2.07
N TRP A 18 -4.49 12.60 -2.96
CA TRP A 18 -3.35 12.32 -3.85
C TRP A 18 -3.11 13.38 -4.93
N GLN A 19 -4.12 14.16 -5.30
CA GLN A 19 -4.01 15.24 -6.29
C GLN A 19 -3.47 16.55 -5.72
N THR A 20 -3.24 16.62 -4.39
CA THR A 20 -2.70 17.84 -3.78
C THR A 20 -1.22 18.04 -4.12
N ALA A 21 -0.80 19.31 -4.25
CA ALA A 21 0.60 19.63 -4.52
C ALA A 21 1.55 19.11 -3.44
N ASP A 22 1.10 19.05 -2.17
CA ASP A 22 1.87 18.50 -1.07
C ASP A 22 2.08 16.98 -1.22
N ALA A 23 1.04 16.23 -1.61
CA ALA A 23 1.17 14.80 -1.89
C ALA A 23 2.19 14.56 -3.01
N VAL A 24 2.06 15.26 -4.15
CA VAL A 24 3.01 15.14 -5.26
C VAL A 24 4.44 15.50 -4.82
N HIS A 25 4.62 16.51 -3.97
CA HIS A 25 5.93 16.90 -3.45
C HIS A 25 6.56 15.81 -2.57
N ARG A 26 5.79 15.18 -1.69
CA ARG A 26 6.27 14.10 -0.78
C ARG A 26 6.75 12.86 -1.55
N PHE A 27 6.12 12.54 -2.68
CA PHE A 27 6.53 11.42 -3.54
C PHE A 27 7.73 11.72 -4.44
N ARG A 28 8.38 12.89 -4.30
CA ARG A 28 9.57 13.23 -5.09
C ARG A 28 10.86 12.53 -4.66
N GLN A 29 10.88 11.89 -3.49
CA GLN A 29 12.06 11.16 -3.03
C GLN A 29 12.19 9.83 -3.78
N GLU A 30 13.38 9.58 -4.34
CA GLU A 30 13.70 8.36 -5.09
C GLU A 30 14.71 7.49 -4.36
N GLY A 31 14.74 6.20 -4.70
CA GLY A 31 15.83 5.30 -4.36
C GLY A 31 15.91 4.87 -2.90
N TRP A 32 14.91 5.17 -2.08
CA TRP A 32 14.85 4.64 -0.72
C TRP A 32 13.89 3.46 -0.64
N THR A 33 14.20 2.51 0.20
CA THR A 33 13.33 1.40 0.61
C THR A 33 13.36 1.32 2.13
N ASP A 34 12.28 0.80 2.72
CA ASP A 34 12.39 0.36 4.11
C ASP A 34 13.04 -1.04 4.18
N PRO A 35 13.53 -1.47 5.36
CA PRO A 35 14.19 -2.76 5.51
C PRO A 35 13.32 -3.95 5.08
N GLY A 36 12.00 -3.91 5.33
CA GLY A 36 11.06 -4.98 4.95
C GLY A 36 10.88 -5.07 3.44
N GLU A 37 10.74 -3.94 2.76
CA GLU A 37 10.69 -3.90 1.29
C GLU A 37 11.99 -4.44 0.68
N ALA A 38 13.13 -4.02 1.22
CA ALA A 38 14.44 -4.50 0.76
C ALA A 38 14.57 -6.01 0.95
N ALA A 39 14.14 -6.57 2.08
CA ALA A 39 14.15 -8.00 2.34
C ALA A 39 13.21 -8.77 1.38
N ALA A 40 11.97 -8.28 1.19
CA ALA A 40 11.01 -8.90 0.28
C ALA A 40 11.51 -8.90 -1.16
N VAL A 41 12.04 -7.76 -1.65
CA VAL A 41 12.59 -7.66 -3.01
C VAL A 41 13.84 -8.53 -3.17
N SER A 42 14.72 -8.58 -2.17
CA SER A 42 15.91 -9.44 -2.20
C SER A 42 15.55 -10.93 -2.28
N LEU A 43 14.45 -11.33 -1.63
CA LEU A 43 13.99 -12.72 -1.66
C LEU A 43 13.51 -13.11 -3.07
N VAL A 44 12.79 -12.24 -3.76
CA VAL A 44 12.21 -12.54 -5.09
C VAL A 44 13.17 -12.28 -6.26
N ALA A 45 14.18 -11.42 -6.07
CA ALA A 45 15.07 -10.96 -7.13
C ALA A 45 15.79 -12.09 -7.92
N PRO A 46 16.29 -13.17 -7.31
CA PRO A 46 16.96 -14.23 -8.05
C PRO A 46 16.03 -14.92 -9.07
N GLU A 47 14.78 -15.20 -8.68
CA GLU A 47 13.79 -15.88 -9.53
C GLU A 47 13.16 -14.93 -10.55
N ALA A 48 12.99 -13.67 -10.20
CA ALA A 48 12.42 -12.65 -11.07
C ALA A 48 13.40 -12.05 -12.08
N ARG A 49 14.66 -12.47 -12.04
CA ARG A 49 15.72 -11.93 -12.91
C ARG A 49 15.36 -12.11 -14.38
N GLY A 50 15.27 -10.98 -15.10
CA GLY A 50 14.94 -10.96 -16.53
C GLY A 50 13.47 -11.30 -16.86
N ALA A 51 12.64 -11.59 -15.88
CA ALA A 51 11.21 -11.79 -16.09
C ALA A 51 10.48 -10.44 -16.26
N PRO A 52 9.35 -10.39 -16.99
CA PRO A 52 8.50 -9.20 -17.04
C PRO A 52 8.00 -8.80 -15.64
N ILE A 53 8.20 -7.52 -15.28
CA ILE A 53 7.79 -6.95 -13.98
C ILE A 53 6.67 -5.93 -14.18
N LEU A 54 5.63 -6.02 -13.36
CA LEU A 54 4.61 -4.98 -13.20
C LEU A 54 4.75 -4.31 -11.83
N ASP A 55 4.94 -3.00 -11.83
CA ASP A 55 5.00 -2.15 -10.63
C ASP A 55 3.70 -1.35 -10.52
N ILE A 56 2.87 -1.67 -9.52
CA ILE A 56 1.56 -1.05 -9.29
C ILE A 56 1.70 0.05 -8.24
N GLY A 57 1.10 1.22 -8.51
CA GLY A 57 1.19 2.36 -7.62
C GLY A 57 2.59 2.98 -7.60
N VAL A 58 3.24 3.05 -8.77
CA VAL A 58 4.63 3.50 -8.90
C VAL A 58 4.87 4.92 -8.39
N GLY A 59 3.81 5.72 -8.26
CA GLY A 59 3.91 7.10 -7.84
C GLY A 59 4.83 7.92 -8.74
N ALA A 60 5.78 8.62 -8.14
CA ALA A 60 6.78 9.39 -8.88
C ALA A 60 8.05 8.58 -9.27
N GLY A 61 8.04 7.25 -9.10
CA GLY A 61 9.10 6.38 -9.60
C GLY A 61 10.09 5.88 -8.55
N ARG A 62 9.75 5.87 -7.26
CA ARG A 62 10.63 5.46 -6.16
C ARG A 62 11.22 4.06 -6.36
N THR A 63 10.41 3.12 -6.81
CA THR A 63 10.75 1.71 -7.01
C THR A 63 11.41 1.40 -8.35
N VAL A 64 11.35 2.31 -9.31
CA VAL A 64 11.89 2.11 -10.67
C VAL A 64 13.36 1.67 -10.67
N PRO A 65 14.31 2.33 -9.97
CA PRO A 65 15.70 1.91 -9.96
C PRO A 65 15.89 0.52 -9.34
N LEU A 66 15.13 0.21 -8.29
CA LEU A 66 15.18 -1.05 -7.57
C LEU A 66 14.74 -2.22 -8.47
N LEU A 67 13.59 -2.09 -9.12
CA LEU A 67 13.00 -3.17 -9.91
C LEU A 67 13.65 -3.32 -11.29
N THR A 68 14.11 -2.22 -11.89
CA THR A 68 14.85 -2.30 -13.16
C THR A 68 16.24 -2.89 -13.01
N ALA A 69 16.82 -2.93 -11.82
CA ALA A 69 18.02 -3.70 -11.53
C ALA A 69 17.80 -5.23 -11.60
N ILE A 70 16.57 -5.68 -11.38
CA ILE A 70 16.17 -7.10 -11.46
C ILE A 70 15.85 -7.47 -12.91
N SER A 71 15.03 -6.66 -13.60
CA SER A 71 14.66 -6.89 -15.00
C SER A 71 14.47 -5.58 -15.76
N GLN A 72 14.98 -5.52 -17.00
CA GLN A 72 14.76 -4.40 -17.90
C GLN A 72 13.37 -4.46 -18.57
N ASP A 73 12.72 -5.64 -18.58
CA ASP A 73 11.33 -5.79 -18.99
C ASP A 73 10.41 -5.36 -17.84
N TYR A 74 10.21 -4.05 -17.77
CA TYR A 74 9.55 -3.35 -16.70
C TYR A 74 8.41 -2.50 -17.22
N THR A 75 7.25 -2.66 -16.62
CA THR A 75 6.07 -1.82 -16.82
C THR A 75 5.56 -1.33 -15.46
N ALA A 76 5.16 -0.07 -15.40
CA ALA A 76 4.59 0.52 -14.19
C ALA A 76 3.22 1.14 -14.45
N VAL A 77 2.37 1.13 -13.43
CA VAL A 77 1.05 1.76 -13.47
C VAL A 77 0.81 2.60 -12.22
N ASP A 78 0.08 3.70 -12.39
CA ASP A 78 -0.46 4.49 -11.28
C ASP A 78 -1.78 5.14 -11.71
N TYR A 79 -2.74 5.27 -10.79
CA TYR A 79 -4.04 5.87 -11.10
C TYR A 79 -4.07 7.39 -10.96
N THR A 80 -2.96 8.03 -10.50
CA THR A 80 -2.83 9.47 -10.30
C THR A 80 -2.14 10.12 -11.50
N PRO A 81 -2.84 10.86 -12.37
CA PRO A 81 -2.25 11.41 -13.61
C PRO A 81 -1.02 12.27 -13.38
N ALA A 82 -1.01 13.08 -12.30
CA ALA A 82 0.11 13.95 -11.97
C ALA A 82 1.38 13.18 -11.60
N LEU A 83 1.24 12.06 -10.86
CA LEU A 83 2.35 11.19 -10.50
C LEU A 83 2.88 10.43 -11.71
N VAL A 84 1.99 9.92 -12.57
CA VAL A 84 2.37 9.30 -13.85
C VAL A 84 3.17 10.26 -14.72
N ALA A 85 2.73 11.52 -14.85
CA ALA A 85 3.44 12.52 -15.63
C ALA A 85 4.85 12.78 -15.06
N LEU A 86 4.98 12.92 -13.74
CA LEU A 86 6.25 13.11 -13.06
C LEU A 86 7.17 11.89 -13.22
N CYS A 87 6.62 10.69 -13.06
CA CYS A 87 7.39 9.44 -13.23
C CYS A 87 7.91 9.29 -14.66
N ARG A 88 7.08 9.58 -15.68
CA ARG A 88 7.52 9.59 -17.09
C ARG A 88 8.63 10.62 -17.37
N GLN A 89 8.54 11.78 -16.76
CA GLN A 89 9.59 12.79 -16.89
C GLN A 89 10.94 12.31 -16.34
N ARG A 90 10.93 11.56 -15.24
CA ARG A 90 12.12 11.04 -14.58
C ARG A 90 12.69 9.80 -15.25
N HIS A 91 11.81 8.96 -15.79
CA HIS A 91 12.15 7.70 -16.39
C HIS A 91 11.61 7.59 -17.83
N PRO A 92 12.09 8.45 -18.77
CA PRO A 92 11.49 8.61 -20.09
C PRO A 92 11.61 7.34 -20.99
N THR A 93 12.49 6.41 -20.65
CA THR A 93 12.69 5.15 -21.37
C THR A 93 11.83 4.01 -20.84
N ARG A 94 11.06 4.23 -19.76
CA ARG A 94 10.25 3.18 -19.12
C ARG A 94 8.80 3.25 -19.56
N ARG A 95 8.16 2.09 -19.62
CA ARG A 95 6.74 1.98 -19.91
C ARG A 95 5.93 2.29 -18.64
N ILE A 96 5.40 3.50 -18.54
CA ILE A 96 4.62 3.97 -17.39
C ILE A 96 3.23 4.36 -17.88
N LEU A 97 2.18 3.75 -17.33
CA LEU A 97 0.81 3.90 -17.79
C LEU A 97 -0.06 4.52 -16.70
N HIS A 98 -1.02 5.36 -17.11
CA HIS A 98 -2.10 5.80 -16.23
C HIS A 98 -3.17 4.72 -16.22
N MET A 99 -3.31 4.01 -15.10
CA MET A 99 -4.19 2.85 -14.99
C MET A 99 -4.60 2.62 -13.54
N ASP A 100 -5.79 2.14 -13.33
CA ASP A 100 -6.31 1.71 -12.04
C ASP A 100 -6.02 0.22 -11.83
N ALA A 101 -5.49 -0.15 -10.67
CA ALA A 101 -5.16 -1.54 -10.36
C ALA A 101 -6.39 -2.47 -10.29
N ARG A 102 -7.60 -1.91 -10.20
CA ARG A 102 -8.87 -2.66 -10.27
C ARG A 102 -9.23 -3.12 -11.68
N ASP A 103 -8.58 -2.57 -12.69
CA ASP A 103 -8.76 -2.92 -14.09
C ASP A 103 -7.40 -2.95 -14.81
N LEU A 104 -6.81 -4.13 -14.87
CA LEU A 104 -5.57 -4.40 -15.60
C LEU A 104 -5.85 -5.07 -16.95
N SER A 105 -7.05 -4.92 -17.52
CA SER A 105 -7.51 -5.58 -18.75
C SER A 105 -6.65 -5.25 -19.99
N ALA A 106 -5.87 -4.16 -19.95
CA ALA A 106 -4.88 -3.85 -20.97
C ALA A 106 -3.68 -4.82 -21.02
N PHE A 107 -3.55 -5.67 -20.00
CA PHE A 107 -2.54 -6.74 -19.95
C PHE A 107 -3.19 -8.11 -20.13
N ALA A 108 -2.54 -8.95 -20.90
CA ALA A 108 -2.95 -10.34 -21.09
C ALA A 108 -2.82 -11.14 -19.78
N ASP A 109 -3.55 -12.22 -19.68
CA ASP A 109 -3.37 -13.20 -18.61
C ASP A 109 -1.95 -13.76 -18.64
N ALA A 110 -1.39 -14.02 -17.46
CA ALA A 110 -0.06 -14.59 -17.29
C ALA A 110 1.09 -13.77 -17.94
N ALA A 111 0.93 -12.46 -18.11
CA ALA A 111 1.90 -11.59 -18.77
C ALA A 111 3.17 -11.32 -17.93
N PHE A 112 3.09 -11.43 -16.60
CA PHE A 112 4.17 -11.00 -15.71
C PHE A 112 4.72 -12.16 -14.86
N GLY A 113 6.02 -12.10 -14.59
CA GLY A 113 6.69 -13.02 -13.66
C GLY A 113 6.75 -12.50 -12.23
N LEU A 114 6.77 -11.18 -12.07
CA LEU A 114 6.73 -10.50 -10.78
C LEU A 114 5.75 -9.32 -10.87
N VAL A 115 4.89 -9.20 -9.87
CA VAL A 115 4.10 -8.00 -9.62
C VAL A 115 4.50 -7.43 -8.27
N VAL A 116 4.68 -6.11 -8.20
CA VAL A 116 4.99 -5.39 -6.96
C VAL A 116 3.93 -4.32 -6.73
N PHE A 117 3.32 -4.30 -5.55
CA PHE A 117 2.44 -3.23 -5.10
C PHE A 117 2.89 -2.82 -3.70
N SER A 118 3.97 -2.07 -3.66
CA SER A 118 4.64 -1.74 -2.41
C SER A 118 4.13 -0.44 -1.78
N TYR A 119 4.66 -0.14 -0.59
CA TYR A 119 4.38 1.05 0.19
C TYR A 119 2.89 1.29 0.44
N ASN A 120 2.19 0.19 0.73
CA ASN A 120 0.80 0.18 1.21
C ASN A 120 -0.22 0.81 0.25
N GLY A 121 0.08 0.84 -1.05
CA GLY A 121 -0.82 1.40 -2.06
C GLY A 121 -2.17 0.69 -2.10
N ILE A 122 -2.19 -0.62 -1.85
CA ILE A 122 -3.42 -1.43 -1.81
C ILE A 122 -4.37 -1.01 -0.67
N ASP A 123 -3.87 -0.38 0.39
CA ASP A 123 -4.70 0.06 1.52
C ASP A 123 -5.53 1.30 1.21
N ALA A 124 -5.18 2.01 0.13
CA ALA A 124 -5.89 3.22 -0.30
C ALA A 124 -7.19 2.92 -1.06
N VAL A 125 -7.47 1.67 -1.42
CA VAL A 125 -8.73 1.24 -2.03
C VAL A 125 -9.67 0.61 -1.01
N GLY A 126 -10.98 0.68 -1.26
CA GLY A 126 -11.99 0.05 -0.38
C GLY A 126 -11.79 -1.45 -0.30
N TYR A 127 -12.33 -2.09 0.75
CA TYR A 127 -12.09 -3.51 0.99
C TYR A 127 -12.54 -4.41 -0.18
N ASP A 128 -13.72 -4.16 -0.76
CA ASP A 128 -14.24 -4.92 -1.91
C ASP A 128 -13.37 -4.70 -3.15
N ASP A 129 -12.94 -3.47 -3.37
CA ASP A 129 -12.02 -3.09 -4.45
C ASP A 129 -10.63 -3.73 -4.28
N ARG A 130 -10.17 -3.90 -3.03
CA ARG A 130 -8.93 -4.60 -2.69
C ARG A 130 -8.96 -6.04 -3.19
N MET A 131 -10.06 -6.76 -2.97
CA MET A 131 -10.23 -8.13 -3.50
C MET A 131 -10.26 -8.16 -5.03
N THR A 132 -10.80 -7.13 -5.66
CA THR A 132 -10.77 -6.98 -7.14
C THR A 132 -9.33 -6.79 -7.63
N VAL A 133 -8.54 -5.92 -6.98
CA VAL A 133 -7.11 -5.74 -7.28
C VAL A 133 -6.34 -7.06 -7.16
N LEU A 134 -6.54 -7.81 -6.07
CA LEU A 134 -5.84 -9.08 -5.87
C LEU A 134 -6.18 -10.11 -6.96
N ARG A 135 -7.45 -10.17 -7.43
CA ARG A 135 -7.84 -11.05 -8.56
C ARG A 135 -7.19 -10.61 -9.87
N GLU A 136 -7.15 -9.31 -10.16
CA GLU A 136 -6.47 -8.78 -11.36
C GLU A 136 -4.96 -9.05 -11.31
N VAL A 137 -4.31 -8.87 -10.16
CA VAL A 137 -2.90 -9.23 -9.97
C VAL A 137 -2.70 -10.73 -10.22
N ASN A 138 -3.58 -11.57 -9.66
CA ASN A 138 -3.50 -13.02 -9.92
C ASN A 138 -3.66 -13.33 -11.41
N ARG A 139 -4.61 -12.73 -12.11
CA ARG A 139 -4.86 -12.94 -13.53
C ARG A 139 -3.62 -12.61 -14.38
N VAL A 140 -3.01 -11.45 -14.15
CA VAL A 140 -1.86 -11.00 -14.97
C VAL A 140 -0.54 -11.70 -14.62
N LEU A 141 -0.42 -12.32 -13.45
CA LEU A 141 0.73 -13.14 -13.09
C LEU A 141 0.69 -14.50 -13.79
N ARG A 142 1.84 -14.96 -14.28
CA ARG A 142 2.01 -16.34 -14.77
C ARG A 142 1.83 -17.35 -13.62
N PRO A 143 1.45 -18.60 -13.88
CA PRO A 143 1.48 -19.66 -12.87
C PRO A 143 2.87 -19.73 -12.21
N GLY A 144 2.89 -19.78 -10.87
CA GLY A 144 4.13 -19.73 -10.08
C GLY A 144 4.76 -18.34 -9.99
N GLY A 145 4.22 -17.31 -10.65
CA GLY A 145 4.72 -15.93 -10.55
C GLY A 145 4.60 -15.35 -9.14
N LEU A 146 5.43 -14.37 -8.84
CA LEU A 146 5.60 -13.80 -7.52
C LEU A 146 4.86 -12.46 -7.37
N PHE A 147 4.31 -12.23 -6.20
CA PHE A 147 3.66 -10.99 -5.81
C PHE A 147 4.28 -10.45 -4.52
N VAL A 148 4.73 -9.19 -4.55
CA VAL A 148 5.17 -8.45 -3.37
C VAL A 148 4.15 -7.37 -3.08
N VAL A 149 3.58 -7.38 -1.89
CA VAL A 149 2.56 -6.39 -1.46
C VAL A 149 2.80 -5.98 -0.02
N SER A 150 2.51 -4.72 0.30
CA SER A 150 2.56 -4.25 1.69
C SER A 150 1.21 -3.71 2.16
N THR A 151 0.93 -3.85 3.46
CA THR A 151 -0.31 -3.40 4.10
C THR A 151 -0.05 -2.94 5.53
N HIS A 152 -0.78 -1.89 5.97
CA HIS A 152 -0.68 -1.37 7.34
C HIS A 152 -1.20 -2.37 8.36
N ASN A 153 -0.43 -2.46 9.46
CA ASN A 153 -0.77 -3.35 10.57
C ASN A 153 -1.87 -2.75 11.45
N ARG A 154 -2.99 -3.48 11.59
CA ARG A 154 -4.11 -3.11 12.47
C ARG A 154 -3.74 -3.08 13.96
N THR A 155 -2.73 -3.83 14.37
CA THR A 155 -2.25 -3.88 15.77
C THR A 155 -1.01 -3.01 15.99
N GLY A 156 -0.51 -2.37 14.93
CA GLY A 156 0.71 -1.58 14.95
C GLY A 156 0.54 -0.15 15.48
N PRO A 157 1.65 0.57 15.63
CA PRO A 157 1.67 1.90 16.26
C PRO A 157 0.88 2.96 15.49
N GLY A 158 0.72 2.81 14.17
CA GLY A 158 -0.03 3.74 13.31
C GLY A 158 -1.55 3.57 13.36
N PHE A 159 -2.06 2.52 14.03
CA PHE A 159 -3.49 2.29 14.09
C PHE A 159 -4.20 3.24 15.05
N GLY A 160 -5.25 3.88 14.57
CA GLY A 160 -6.11 4.72 15.41
C GLY A 160 -5.50 6.05 15.82
N GLU A 161 -4.49 6.55 15.10
CA GLU A 161 -3.95 7.89 15.31
C GLU A 161 -5.04 8.97 15.25
N ARG A 162 -4.89 10.00 16.07
CA ARG A 162 -5.85 11.11 16.17
C ARG A 162 -5.11 12.45 16.07
N PRO A 163 -5.71 13.46 15.45
CA PRO A 163 -5.17 14.83 15.50
C PRO A 163 -5.02 15.26 16.96
N LEU A 164 -3.97 16.03 17.23
CA LEU A 164 -3.66 16.56 18.56
C LEU A 164 -3.35 15.52 19.64
N SER A 165 -3.20 14.23 19.34
CA SER A 165 -2.80 13.19 20.32
C SER A 165 -1.47 13.50 21.03
N TRP A 166 -0.61 14.30 20.38
CA TRP A 166 0.65 14.80 20.92
C TRP A 166 0.47 15.98 21.92
N PHE A 167 -0.71 16.64 21.96
CA PHE A 167 -0.92 17.79 22.83
C PHE A 167 -0.95 17.36 24.30
N ARG A 168 -0.09 17.94 25.09
CA ARG A 168 -0.01 17.72 26.54
C ARG A 168 0.12 19.07 27.23
N PHE A 169 -0.53 19.22 28.38
CA PHE A 169 -0.35 20.40 29.23
C PHE A 169 1.09 20.47 29.74
N THR A 170 1.64 21.68 29.84
CA THR A 170 2.95 21.96 30.45
C THR A 170 2.90 23.27 31.19
N PRO A 171 3.48 23.35 32.42
CA PRO A 171 3.51 24.60 33.18
C PRO A 171 4.48 25.65 32.61
N ASN A 172 5.35 25.26 31.68
CA ASN A 172 6.25 26.21 31.01
C ASN A 172 5.50 27.03 29.96
N PRO A 173 5.39 28.37 30.12
CA PRO A 173 4.57 29.21 29.26
C PRO A 173 5.06 29.26 27.81
N LEU A 174 6.37 29.22 27.58
CA LEU A 174 6.92 29.24 26.21
C LEU A 174 6.61 27.91 25.49
N ARG A 175 6.76 26.79 26.18
CA ARG A 175 6.39 25.48 25.60
C ARG A 175 4.88 25.38 25.39
N MET A 176 4.07 25.92 26.28
CA MET A 176 2.62 25.96 26.12
C MET A 176 2.23 26.83 24.94
N GLY A 177 2.77 28.02 24.82
CA GLY A 177 2.53 28.91 23.66
C GLY A 177 2.88 28.24 22.33
N TRP A 178 4.03 27.55 22.26
CA TRP A 178 4.40 26.77 21.07
C TRP A 178 3.42 25.62 20.77
N ARG A 179 2.97 24.90 21.80
CA ARG A 179 1.95 23.82 21.63
C ARG A 179 0.62 24.35 21.14
N VAL A 180 0.15 25.47 21.69
CA VAL A 180 -1.10 26.12 21.24
C VAL A 180 -0.98 26.56 19.79
N LEU A 181 0.13 27.21 19.41
CA LEU A 181 0.38 27.61 18.04
C LEU A 181 0.35 26.41 17.07
N ASN A 182 1.00 25.29 17.43
CA ASN A 182 0.95 24.09 16.61
C ASN A 182 -0.42 23.44 16.60
N ALA A 183 -1.18 23.47 17.69
CA ALA A 183 -2.56 22.99 17.71
C ALA A 183 -3.45 23.80 16.74
N VAL A 184 -3.27 25.14 16.70
CA VAL A 184 -3.97 25.99 15.72
C VAL A 184 -3.57 25.63 14.28
N ARG A 185 -2.27 25.39 14.04
CA ARG A 185 -1.79 24.95 12.72
C ARG A 185 -2.33 23.57 12.30
N SER A 186 -2.68 22.71 13.26
CA SER A 186 -3.28 21.39 13.03
C SER A 186 -4.81 21.42 12.91
N LEU A 187 -5.46 22.58 12.88
CA LEU A 187 -6.91 22.66 12.66
C LEU A 187 -7.37 22.00 11.35
N PRO A 188 -6.67 22.13 10.21
CA PRO A 188 -7.02 21.39 9.00
C PRO A 188 -7.02 19.88 9.21
N ASP A 189 -6.07 19.33 9.96
CA ASP A 189 -5.99 17.91 10.30
C ASP A 189 -7.23 17.45 11.07
N VAL A 190 -7.68 18.26 12.03
CA VAL A 190 -8.92 18.01 12.80
C VAL A 190 -10.14 18.01 11.89
N VAL A 191 -10.24 18.99 10.99
CA VAL A 191 -11.38 19.08 10.04
C VAL A 191 -11.42 17.87 9.12
N HIS A 192 -10.27 17.49 8.53
CA HIS A 192 -10.17 16.29 7.67
C HIS A 192 -10.54 15.03 8.44
N TYR A 193 -9.99 14.86 9.64
CA TYR A 193 -10.30 13.72 10.50
C TYR A 193 -11.80 13.62 10.81
N LEU A 194 -12.43 14.70 11.25
CA LEU A 194 -13.86 14.73 11.57
C LEU A 194 -14.73 14.45 10.33
N HIS A 195 -14.33 14.99 9.16
CA HIS A 195 -15.03 14.73 7.91
C HIS A 195 -14.92 13.26 7.49
N ASN A 196 -13.72 12.68 7.58
CA ASN A 196 -13.46 11.32 7.15
C ASN A 196 -13.87 10.26 8.19
N ARG A 197 -14.08 10.65 9.46
CA ARG A 197 -14.50 9.73 10.53
C ARG A 197 -15.77 8.94 10.21
N ARG A 198 -16.66 9.48 9.41
CA ARG A 198 -17.86 8.79 8.91
C ARG A 198 -17.57 7.54 8.08
N LEU A 199 -16.35 7.44 7.53
CA LEU A 199 -15.88 6.31 6.74
C LEU A 199 -15.18 5.25 7.61
N HIS A 200 -15.06 5.48 8.93
CA HIS A 200 -14.46 4.49 9.82
C HIS A 200 -15.35 3.25 9.91
N TYR A 201 -14.70 2.10 9.85
CA TYR A 201 -15.35 0.80 9.92
C TYR A 201 -14.46 -0.19 10.65
N ASP A 202 -15.05 -1.12 11.42
CA ASP A 202 -14.37 -2.25 12.05
C ASP A 202 -15.01 -3.54 11.58
N GLY A 203 -14.23 -4.35 10.87
CA GLY A 203 -14.55 -5.70 10.46
C GLY A 203 -13.72 -6.75 11.20
N PRO A 204 -14.05 -8.03 11.03
CA PRO A 204 -13.20 -9.12 11.47
C PRO A 204 -11.87 -9.06 10.71
N GLY A 205 -10.74 -8.93 11.41
CA GLY A 205 -9.42 -8.94 10.80
C GLY A 205 -8.96 -7.62 10.16
N TYR A 206 -9.86 -6.69 9.78
CA TYR A 206 -9.48 -5.40 9.20
C TYR A 206 -10.27 -4.23 9.78
N SER A 207 -9.75 -3.04 9.59
CA SER A 207 -10.44 -1.78 9.92
C SER A 207 -10.15 -0.73 8.85
N VAL A 208 -11.11 0.16 8.65
CA VAL A 208 -10.94 1.35 7.81
C VAL A 208 -10.80 2.56 8.72
N ARG A 209 -9.70 3.30 8.59
CA ARG A 209 -9.40 4.48 9.43
C ARG A 209 -8.77 5.59 8.62
N THR A 210 -8.95 6.80 9.11
CA THR A 210 -8.17 7.95 8.65
C THR A 210 -6.74 7.81 9.13
N ALA A 211 -5.77 7.91 8.23
CA ALA A 211 -4.35 7.90 8.56
C ALA A 211 -3.83 9.32 8.82
N ALA A 212 -2.81 9.45 9.69
CA ALA A 212 -2.15 10.73 9.97
C ALA A 212 -1.42 11.29 8.73
N ALA A 213 -1.05 10.44 7.80
CA ALA A 213 -0.50 10.86 6.52
C ALA A 213 -1.41 11.82 5.77
N HIS A 214 -0.81 12.74 5.01
CA HIS A 214 -1.53 13.77 4.24
C HIS A 214 -2.55 14.57 5.05
N HIS A 215 -2.15 14.98 6.27
CA HIS A 215 -3.01 15.80 7.14
C HIS A 215 -4.37 15.15 7.45
N PHE A 216 -4.39 13.85 7.71
CA PHE A 216 -5.62 13.07 7.88
C PHE A 216 -6.59 13.15 6.69
N GLY A 217 -6.06 13.49 5.50
CA GLY A 217 -6.85 13.56 4.27
C GLY A 217 -7.13 12.21 3.63
N ILE A 218 -6.37 11.16 3.98
CA ILE A 218 -6.54 9.81 3.43
C ILE A 218 -7.23 8.88 4.43
N VAL A 219 -7.97 7.93 3.88
CA VAL A 219 -8.61 6.84 4.60
C VAL A 219 -8.04 5.53 4.05
N ILE A 220 -7.59 4.66 4.92
CA ILE A 220 -6.91 3.42 4.53
C ILE A 220 -7.45 2.20 5.26
N VAL A 221 -7.24 1.05 4.68
CA VAL A 221 -7.44 -0.25 5.31
C VAL A 221 -6.23 -0.57 6.17
N TYR A 222 -6.48 -1.02 7.38
CA TYR A 222 -5.52 -1.68 8.27
C TYR A 222 -5.92 -3.13 8.40
N ALA A 223 -5.03 -4.06 8.14
CA ALA A 223 -5.29 -5.48 8.25
C ALA A 223 -4.42 -6.15 9.31
N THR A 224 -4.90 -7.23 9.90
CA THR A 224 -4.00 -8.14 10.63
C THR A 224 -3.19 -8.96 9.62
N MET A 225 -2.07 -9.52 10.06
CA MET A 225 -1.26 -10.40 9.22
C MET A 225 -2.10 -11.58 8.68
N GLN A 226 -2.87 -12.22 9.56
CA GLN A 226 -3.75 -13.34 9.21
C GLN A 226 -4.84 -12.95 8.21
N GLU A 227 -5.40 -11.74 8.33
CA GLU A 227 -6.41 -11.27 7.37
C GLU A 227 -5.82 -11.10 5.98
N GLN A 228 -4.62 -10.49 5.88
CA GLN A 228 -3.94 -10.36 4.59
C GLN A 228 -3.57 -11.72 3.98
N GLU A 229 -3.12 -12.67 4.80
CA GLU A 229 -2.84 -14.03 4.33
C GLU A 229 -4.12 -14.72 3.83
N ARG A 230 -5.26 -14.51 4.51
CA ARG A 230 -6.56 -15.01 4.07
C ARG A 230 -6.98 -14.41 2.73
N GLU A 231 -6.87 -13.07 2.57
CA GLU A 231 -7.16 -12.39 1.30
C GLU A 231 -6.32 -12.94 0.14
N LEU A 232 -5.03 -13.15 0.39
CA LEU A 232 -4.11 -13.75 -0.58
C LEU A 232 -4.54 -15.18 -0.94
N ALA A 233 -4.85 -16.02 0.05
CA ALA A 233 -5.28 -17.39 -0.18
C ALA A 233 -6.59 -17.46 -0.97
N GLU A 234 -7.59 -16.63 -0.63
CA GLU A 234 -8.88 -16.55 -1.33
C GLU A 234 -8.76 -16.10 -2.78
N THR A 235 -7.69 -15.37 -3.10
CA THR A 235 -7.42 -14.89 -4.46
C THR A 235 -6.39 -15.72 -5.23
N GLY A 236 -6.04 -16.92 -4.72
CA GLY A 236 -5.20 -17.89 -5.41
C GLY A 236 -3.70 -17.68 -5.24
N PHE A 237 -3.30 -17.12 -4.09
CA PHE A 237 -1.91 -16.98 -3.71
C PHE A 237 -1.56 -17.84 -2.49
N GLN A 238 -0.33 -18.30 -2.44
CA GLN A 238 0.30 -18.87 -1.26
C GLN A 238 1.29 -17.86 -0.70
N CYS A 239 1.14 -17.47 0.57
CA CYS A 239 2.12 -16.63 1.25
C CYS A 239 3.41 -17.42 1.52
N GLU A 240 4.56 -16.92 1.08
CA GLU A 240 5.86 -17.55 1.28
C GLU A 240 6.65 -16.90 2.41
N ALA A 241 6.51 -15.59 2.60
CA ALA A 241 7.19 -14.84 3.64
C ALA A 241 6.45 -13.54 3.97
N VAL A 242 6.60 -13.10 5.22
CA VAL A 242 6.17 -11.78 5.68
C VAL A 242 7.35 -11.12 6.38
N PHE A 243 7.58 -9.83 6.09
CA PHE A 243 8.67 -9.07 6.68
C PHE A 243 8.15 -7.83 7.40
N SER A 244 8.79 -7.49 8.54
CA SER A 244 8.57 -6.23 9.25
C SER A 244 9.19 -5.07 8.47
N ASN A 245 8.47 -3.95 8.38
CA ASN A 245 8.99 -2.74 7.75
C ASN A 245 10.19 -2.15 8.50
N ASP A 246 10.28 -2.32 9.83
CA ASP A 246 11.23 -1.59 10.67
C ASP A 246 12.65 -2.12 10.56
N ASP A 247 12.82 -3.44 10.61
CA ASP A 247 14.11 -4.12 10.65
C ASP A 247 14.32 -5.16 9.55
N GLY A 248 13.28 -5.41 8.73
CA GLY A 248 13.33 -6.39 7.64
C GLY A 248 13.37 -7.85 8.11
N ARG A 249 13.11 -8.11 9.39
CA ARG A 249 13.05 -9.48 9.89
C ARG A 249 11.84 -10.22 9.34
N ARG A 250 12.01 -11.49 9.10
CA ARG A 250 10.89 -12.36 8.73
C ARG A 250 10.02 -12.60 9.96
N LEU A 251 8.71 -12.43 9.78
CA LEU A 251 7.71 -12.59 10.82
C LEU A 251 7.16 -14.01 10.82
N ALA A 252 6.79 -14.50 12.01
CA ALA A 252 6.14 -15.78 12.18
C ALA A 252 4.76 -15.61 12.84
N GLU A 253 3.91 -16.62 12.69
CA GLU A 253 2.61 -16.64 13.34
C GLU A 253 2.77 -16.67 14.88
N GLY A 254 1.93 -15.90 15.57
CA GLY A 254 1.91 -15.84 17.04
C GLY A 254 2.93 -14.85 17.66
N GLU A 255 3.73 -14.14 16.87
CA GLU A 255 4.59 -13.09 17.39
C GLU A 255 3.83 -11.84 17.83
N ASP A 256 4.43 -11.07 18.76
CA ASP A 256 3.94 -9.72 19.07
C ASP A 256 4.34 -8.75 17.95
N LEU A 257 3.33 -8.28 17.23
CA LEU A 257 3.46 -7.39 16.08
C LEU A 257 3.12 -5.93 16.42
N SER A 258 2.93 -5.61 17.70
CA SER A 258 2.50 -4.26 18.14
C SER A 258 3.51 -3.15 17.81
N GLY A 259 4.78 -3.49 17.58
CA GLY A 259 5.85 -2.58 17.15
C GLY A 259 5.94 -2.38 15.63
N THR A 260 5.33 -3.25 14.82
CA THR A 260 5.43 -3.23 13.36
C THR A 260 4.35 -2.32 12.76
N TRP A 261 4.74 -1.32 11.97
CA TRP A 261 3.81 -0.37 11.36
C TRP A 261 3.06 -0.95 10.18
N TRP A 262 3.76 -1.68 9.31
CA TRP A 262 3.20 -2.39 8.16
C TRP A 262 4.02 -3.63 7.81
N PHE A 263 3.42 -4.50 7.05
CA PHE A 263 3.98 -5.76 6.62
C PHE A 263 4.34 -5.73 5.14
N HIS A 264 5.38 -6.45 4.75
CA HIS A 264 5.69 -6.79 3.37
C HIS A 264 5.49 -8.29 3.16
N PHE A 265 4.53 -8.64 2.33
CA PHE A 265 4.23 -10.02 1.97
C PHE A 265 4.92 -10.39 0.67
N VAL A 266 5.48 -11.58 0.62
CA VAL A 266 5.90 -12.27 -0.59
C VAL A 266 4.95 -13.44 -0.77
N ALA A 267 4.24 -13.46 -1.89
CA ALA A 267 3.26 -14.49 -2.18
C ALA A 267 3.49 -15.05 -3.59
N ARG A 268 3.17 -16.32 -3.77
CA ARG A 268 3.26 -17.01 -5.05
C ARG A 268 1.88 -17.33 -5.59
N LYS A 269 1.65 -17.06 -6.88
CA LYS A 269 0.43 -17.54 -7.54
C LYS A 269 0.43 -19.06 -7.56
N THR A 270 -0.59 -19.67 -6.97
CA THR A 270 -0.78 -21.11 -7.02
C THR A 270 -1.12 -21.54 -8.44
N ALA A 271 -0.63 -22.70 -8.85
CA ALA A 271 -1.10 -23.29 -10.09
C ALA A 271 -2.60 -23.56 -9.94
N SER A 272 -3.44 -23.11 -10.88
CA SER A 272 -4.82 -23.60 -10.94
C SER A 272 -4.75 -25.13 -10.93
N PRO A 273 -5.54 -25.85 -10.08
CA PRO A 273 -5.67 -27.26 -10.25
C PRO A 273 -6.05 -27.49 -11.72
N ALA A 274 -5.25 -28.31 -12.42
CA ALA A 274 -5.55 -28.65 -13.78
C ALA A 274 -7.01 -29.08 -13.83
N ALA A 275 -7.83 -28.35 -14.62
CA ALA A 275 -9.21 -28.77 -14.87
C ALA A 275 -9.14 -30.24 -15.28
N GLY A 276 -9.69 -31.11 -14.41
CA GLY A 276 -9.53 -32.56 -14.50
C GLY A 276 -9.79 -33.06 -15.89
N ALA A 277 -8.87 -33.91 -16.31
CA ALA A 277 -8.99 -34.69 -17.55
C ALA A 277 -10.20 -35.63 -17.48
#